data_4d2b27cd2d712d55a38f788e42c07b9e
#
_entry.id   4d2b27cd2d712d55a38f788e42c07b9e
#
_cell.length_a   1.000
_cell.length_b   1.000
_cell.length_c   1.000
_cell.angle_alpha   90.00
_cell.angle_beta   90.00
_cell.angle_gamma   90.00
#
_symmetry.space_group_name_H-M   'P 1'
#
loop_
_entity.id
_entity.type
_entity.pdbx_description
1 polymer ?
#
loop_
_entity_poly.entity_id
_entity_poly.type
_entity_poly.pdbx_seq_one_letter_code
_entity_poly.pdbx_strand_id
1 'polypeptide(L)'
;ARESLQAQSLPNQNEWSQRLSVSCRYLRDPALAERLSTGAPMLITQGFIARSEDGGTAILGRGGSDTSAAYLGALLQARRVEIWTDVPGMFSANPRQVPDARLLTRLDYEEAQEIASTGAKVLHPRCIHPCREARVPIWIRDTERPHMAGTVIDHRAATLAGVKAISSRRGIVLV
;
A
#
# COMPACT_ATOMS: atom_id res chain seq x y z
N ALA A 1 11.73 -6.38 -8.95
CA ALA A 1 11.66 -5.45 -7.79
C ALA A 1 13.04 -5.22 -7.15
N ARG A 2 13.83 -6.28 -6.89
CA ARG A 2 15.12 -6.14 -6.18
C ARG A 2 16.06 -5.10 -6.80
N GLU A 3 16.15 -5.01 -8.13
CA GLU A 3 17.01 -4.02 -8.81
C GLU A 3 16.44 -2.60 -8.84
N SER A 4 15.14 -2.48 -8.61
CA SER A 4 14.42 -1.20 -8.66
C SER A 4 14.14 -0.62 -7.27
N LEU A 5 13.99 -1.47 -6.25
CA LEU A 5 13.70 -1.06 -4.89
C LEU A 5 14.98 -1.09 -4.05
N GLN A 6 15.40 0.07 -3.60
CA GLN A 6 16.59 0.26 -2.74
C GLN A 6 16.13 0.41 -1.30
N ALA A 7 16.59 -0.50 -0.43
CA ALA A 7 16.35 -0.39 1.00
C ALA A 7 17.00 0.88 1.56
N GLN A 8 16.38 1.44 2.56
CA GLN A 8 16.85 2.60 3.30
C GLN A 8 16.87 2.25 4.79
N SER A 9 18.02 2.35 5.41
CA SER A 9 18.15 2.22 6.86
C SER A 9 17.43 3.36 7.56
N LEU A 10 16.60 3.03 8.54
CA LEU A 10 15.96 4.01 9.41
C LEU A 10 16.68 4.05 10.76
N PRO A 11 16.78 5.21 11.42
CA PRO A 11 17.34 5.31 12.76
C PRO A 11 16.66 4.30 13.72
N ASN A 12 17.42 3.69 14.59
CA ASN A 12 16.94 2.77 15.63
C ASN A 12 16.34 1.43 15.13
N GLN A 13 16.56 1.04 13.89
CA GLN A 13 16.23 -0.32 13.44
C GLN A 13 17.30 -1.32 13.89
N ASN A 14 16.87 -2.45 14.46
CA ASN A 14 17.77 -3.58 14.71
C ASN A 14 18.14 -4.29 13.39
N GLU A 15 19.20 -5.10 13.42
CA GLU A 15 19.74 -5.81 12.25
C GLU A 15 18.67 -6.67 11.54
N TRP A 16 17.80 -7.34 12.27
CA TRP A 16 16.70 -8.13 11.71
C TRP A 16 15.69 -7.27 10.94
N SER A 17 15.31 -6.12 11.49
CA SER A 17 14.40 -5.20 10.82
C SER A 17 15.01 -4.62 9.54
N GLN A 18 16.33 -4.41 9.51
CA GLN A 18 17.08 -3.95 8.33
C GLN A 18 17.13 -4.98 7.21
N ARG A 19 16.81 -6.24 7.45
CA ARG A 19 16.76 -7.30 6.44
C ARG A 19 15.36 -7.87 6.20
N LEU A 20 14.54 -7.96 7.24
CA LEU A 20 13.26 -8.67 7.20
C LEU A 20 12.03 -7.75 7.14
N SER A 21 12.20 -6.43 7.30
CA SER A 21 11.10 -5.47 7.24
C SER A 21 11.60 -4.08 6.83
N VAL A 22 12.28 -4.03 5.68
CA VAL A 22 12.93 -2.79 5.21
C VAL A 22 11.92 -1.79 4.68
N SER A 23 12.25 -0.52 4.83
CA SER A 23 11.67 0.58 4.04
C SER A 23 12.52 0.84 2.81
N CYS A 24 11.93 1.38 1.75
CA CYS A 24 12.66 1.71 0.53
C CYS A 24 12.56 3.19 0.22
N ARG A 25 13.50 3.68 -0.57
CA ARG A 25 13.40 5.01 -1.19
C ARG A 25 12.23 5.01 -2.17
N TYR A 26 11.50 6.09 -2.22
CA TYR A 26 10.30 6.24 -3.08
C TYR A 26 10.22 7.60 -3.78
N LEU A 27 11.27 8.41 -3.69
CA LEU A 27 11.34 9.63 -4.49
C LEU A 27 11.38 9.28 -5.97
N ARG A 28 10.72 10.09 -6.79
CA ARG A 28 10.64 9.91 -8.25
C ARG A 28 12.01 9.61 -8.84
N ASP A 29 12.07 8.54 -9.64
CA ASP A 29 13.28 8.11 -10.35
C ASP A 29 13.04 8.12 -11.87
N PRO A 30 13.35 9.23 -12.56
CA PRO A 30 13.18 9.33 -14.01
C PRO A 30 14.04 8.33 -14.79
N ALA A 31 15.25 8.03 -14.32
CA ALA A 31 16.14 7.08 -14.98
C ALA A 31 15.59 5.65 -14.90
N LEU A 32 14.99 5.27 -13.76
CA LEU A 32 14.28 4.01 -13.64
C LEU A 32 13.07 3.96 -14.59
N ALA A 33 12.29 5.04 -14.63
CA ALA A 33 11.12 5.12 -15.49
C ALA A 33 11.50 4.98 -16.96
N GLU A 34 12.51 5.68 -17.44
CA GLU A 34 13.03 5.58 -18.79
C GLU A 34 13.51 4.16 -19.11
N ARG A 35 14.33 3.57 -18.26
CA ARG A 35 14.84 2.20 -18.41
C ARG A 35 13.73 1.16 -18.51
N LEU A 36 12.65 1.33 -17.75
CA LEU A 36 11.53 0.40 -17.75
C LEU A 36 10.58 0.63 -18.93
N SER A 37 10.48 1.86 -19.45
CA SER A 37 9.60 2.18 -20.58
C SER A 37 10.16 1.79 -21.95
N THR A 38 11.49 1.63 -22.07
CA THR A 38 12.15 1.33 -23.35
C THR A 38 12.13 -0.15 -23.75
N GLY A 39 11.76 -1.05 -22.83
CA GLY A 39 11.95 -2.50 -23.04
C GLY A 39 10.71 -3.23 -23.57
N ALA A 40 9.58 -3.07 -22.92
CA ALA A 40 8.36 -3.83 -23.22
C ALA A 40 7.11 -3.06 -22.78
N PRO A 41 5.98 -3.28 -23.48
CA PRO A 41 4.71 -2.62 -23.12
C PRO A 41 4.14 -3.11 -21.79
N MET A 42 4.60 -4.25 -21.31
CA MET A 42 4.20 -4.87 -20.05
C MET A 42 5.42 -5.44 -19.34
N LEU A 43 5.53 -5.18 -18.04
CA LEU A 43 6.59 -5.69 -17.19
C LEU A 43 5.98 -6.51 -16.04
N ILE A 44 6.55 -7.68 -15.80
CA ILE A 44 6.21 -8.52 -14.65
C ILE A 44 7.41 -8.55 -13.72
N THR A 45 7.18 -8.30 -12.46
CA THR A 45 8.21 -8.36 -11.42
C THR A 45 7.67 -9.01 -10.16
N GLN A 46 8.55 -9.72 -9.44
CA GLN A 46 8.23 -10.19 -8.10
C GLN A 46 8.10 -8.99 -7.14
N GLY A 47 7.16 -9.07 -6.24
CA GLY A 47 7.05 -8.15 -5.11
C GLY A 47 7.88 -8.62 -3.91
N PHE A 48 7.70 -7.97 -2.77
CA PHE A 48 8.18 -8.38 -1.46
C PHE A 48 9.68 -8.19 -1.19
N ILE A 49 10.52 -8.02 -2.20
CA ILE A 49 11.98 -7.92 -2.07
C ILE A 49 12.52 -6.56 -2.51
N ALA A 50 13.62 -6.18 -1.89
CA ALA A 50 14.41 -5.01 -2.22
C ALA A 50 15.91 -5.34 -2.19
N ARG A 51 16.73 -4.45 -2.67
CA ARG A 51 18.20 -4.51 -2.54
C ARG A 51 18.59 -3.83 -1.22
N SER A 52 19.30 -4.54 -0.37
CA SER A 52 19.89 -3.98 0.85
C SER A 52 21.08 -3.07 0.54
N GLU A 53 21.51 -2.26 1.50
CA GLU A 53 22.61 -1.32 1.33
C GLU A 53 23.95 -2.02 1.04
N ASP A 54 24.15 -3.21 1.58
CA ASP A 54 25.31 -4.08 1.30
C ASP A 54 25.24 -4.80 -0.06
N GLY A 55 24.19 -4.54 -0.85
CA GLY A 55 23.95 -5.16 -2.16
C GLY A 55 23.26 -6.52 -2.12
N GLY A 56 22.96 -7.05 -0.94
CA GLY A 56 22.24 -8.27 -0.73
C GLY A 56 20.74 -8.17 -1.06
N THR A 57 19.97 -9.15 -0.61
CA THR A 57 18.50 -9.13 -0.71
C THR A 57 17.91 -8.87 0.66
N ALA A 58 16.99 -7.93 0.72
CA ALA A 58 16.16 -7.64 1.89
C ALA A 58 14.69 -7.86 1.55
N ILE A 59 13.86 -8.10 2.55
CA ILE A 59 12.41 -8.29 2.37
C ILE A 59 11.63 -7.15 3.02
N LEU A 60 10.49 -6.83 2.42
CA LEU A 60 9.65 -5.72 2.87
C LEU A 60 8.76 -6.08 4.06
N GLY A 61 8.76 -7.35 4.46
CA GLY A 61 7.96 -7.82 5.59
C GLY A 61 6.46 -7.92 5.28
N ARG A 62 5.63 -7.84 6.30
CA ARG A 62 4.19 -7.98 6.18
C ARG A 62 3.60 -6.96 5.18
N GLY A 63 2.71 -7.41 4.31
CA GLY A 63 2.15 -6.59 3.22
C GLY A 63 3.18 -6.18 2.17
N GLY A 64 4.28 -6.95 2.04
CA GLY A 64 5.41 -6.59 1.20
C GLY A 64 5.09 -6.49 -0.28
N SER A 65 4.10 -7.23 -0.80
CA SER A 65 3.67 -7.13 -2.20
C SER A 65 2.97 -5.79 -2.47
N ASP A 66 2.00 -5.41 -1.62
CA ASP A 66 1.31 -4.11 -1.72
C ASP A 66 2.32 -2.96 -1.56
N THR A 67 3.23 -3.12 -0.60
CA THR A 67 4.30 -2.14 -0.34
C THR A 67 5.25 -2.02 -1.55
N SER A 68 5.60 -3.12 -2.23
CA SER A 68 6.39 -3.09 -3.47
C SER A 68 5.69 -2.32 -4.57
N ALA A 69 4.39 -2.58 -4.77
CA ALA A 69 3.58 -1.89 -5.76
C ALA A 69 3.51 -0.38 -5.48
N ALA A 70 3.34 0.00 -4.21
CA ALA A 70 3.30 1.40 -3.79
C ALA A 70 4.65 2.11 -4.02
N TYR A 71 5.76 1.47 -3.66
CA TYR A 71 7.10 2.02 -3.92
C TYR A 71 7.36 2.20 -5.42
N LEU A 72 7.07 1.17 -6.22
CA LEU A 72 7.23 1.28 -7.68
C LEU A 72 6.32 2.35 -8.26
N GLY A 73 5.06 2.41 -7.80
CA GLY A 73 4.12 3.44 -8.21
C GLY A 73 4.65 4.86 -7.93
N ALA A 74 5.23 5.09 -6.76
CA ALA A 74 5.81 6.37 -6.38
C ALA A 74 7.05 6.72 -7.21
N LEU A 75 8.00 5.77 -7.33
CA LEU A 75 9.25 5.94 -8.11
C LEU A 75 8.96 6.29 -9.58
N LEU A 76 7.96 5.62 -10.18
CA LEU A 76 7.59 5.76 -11.58
C LEU A 76 6.59 6.89 -11.84
N GLN A 77 6.10 7.56 -10.80
CA GLN A 77 4.98 8.52 -10.91
C GLN A 77 3.81 7.92 -11.69
N ALA A 78 3.42 6.71 -11.31
CA ALA A 78 2.37 5.95 -11.98
C ALA A 78 1.04 6.73 -11.96
N ARG A 79 0.21 6.50 -12.97
CA ARG A 79 -1.14 7.09 -13.00
C ARG A 79 -2.01 6.63 -11.83
N ARG A 80 -1.78 5.39 -11.35
CA ARG A 80 -2.39 4.78 -10.17
C ARG A 80 -1.66 3.48 -9.81
N VAL A 81 -1.85 3.03 -8.59
CA VAL A 81 -1.50 1.68 -8.12
C VAL A 81 -2.80 0.91 -7.91
N GLU A 82 -2.92 -0.28 -8.47
CA GLU A 82 -4.07 -1.15 -8.25
C GLU A 82 -3.67 -2.33 -7.38
N ILE A 83 -4.37 -2.53 -6.27
CA ILE A 83 -4.23 -3.67 -5.37
C ILE A 83 -5.43 -4.59 -5.60
N TRP A 84 -5.18 -5.72 -6.21
CA TRP A 84 -6.18 -6.75 -6.46
C TRP A 84 -6.14 -7.79 -5.35
N THR A 85 -7.26 -7.98 -4.68
CA THR A 85 -7.38 -8.85 -3.49
C THR A 85 -8.71 -9.63 -3.51
N ASP A 86 -9.01 -10.36 -2.46
CA ASP A 86 -10.21 -11.19 -2.28
C ASP A 86 -11.41 -10.43 -1.67
N VAL A 87 -11.26 -9.12 -1.53
CA VAL A 87 -12.34 -8.24 -1.03
C VAL A 87 -12.48 -7.00 -1.91
N PRO A 88 -13.70 -6.46 -2.08
CA PRO A 88 -13.94 -5.36 -3.02
C PRO A 88 -13.34 -4.02 -2.59
N GLY A 89 -12.88 -3.87 -1.36
CA GLY A 89 -12.31 -2.62 -0.87
C GLY A 89 -12.44 -2.46 0.63
N MET A 90 -12.32 -1.22 1.09
CA MET A 90 -12.46 -0.86 2.50
C MET A 90 -13.92 -0.61 2.86
N PHE A 91 -14.34 -1.08 4.03
CA PHE A 91 -15.73 -0.98 4.50
C PHE A 91 -15.85 -0.09 5.72
N SER A 92 -17.05 0.44 5.96
CA SER A 92 -17.37 1.24 7.14
C SER A 92 -17.27 0.47 8.47
N ALA A 93 -17.31 -0.85 8.42
CA ALA A 93 -17.06 -1.78 9.53
C ALA A 93 -16.67 -3.14 8.94
N ASN A 94 -16.28 -4.08 9.79
CA ASN A 94 -16.03 -5.46 9.33
C ASN A 94 -17.35 -6.12 8.89
N PRO A 95 -17.55 -6.42 7.60
CA PRO A 95 -18.83 -6.96 7.09
C PRO A 95 -19.18 -8.35 7.65
N ARG A 96 -18.18 -9.07 8.18
CA ARG A 96 -18.42 -10.36 8.87
C ARG A 96 -19.03 -10.18 10.27
N GLN A 97 -18.96 -8.97 10.84
CA GLN A 97 -19.47 -8.66 12.18
C GLN A 97 -20.67 -7.70 12.11
N VAL A 98 -20.71 -6.85 11.09
CA VAL A 98 -21.74 -5.84 10.87
C VAL A 98 -22.30 -6.06 9.46
N PRO A 99 -23.45 -6.74 9.32
CA PRO A 99 -24.04 -7.03 8.00
C PRO A 99 -24.34 -5.78 7.17
N ASP A 100 -24.67 -4.66 7.81
CA ASP A 100 -24.95 -3.37 7.16
C ASP A 100 -23.71 -2.54 6.85
N ALA A 101 -22.49 -3.12 7.00
CA ALA A 101 -21.27 -2.44 6.64
C ALA A 101 -21.26 -2.07 5.14
N ARG A 102 -20.94 -0.81 4.84
CA ARG A 102 -20.99 -0.25 3.49
C ARG A 102 -19.58 -0.17 2.91
N LEU A 103 -19.45 -0.48 1.63
CA LEU A 103 -18.22 -0.25 0.89
C LEU A 103 -17.93 1.26 0.80
N LEU A 104 -16.75 1.66 1.22
CA LEU A 104 -16.25 3.03 1.11
C LEU A 104 -15.62 3.19 -0.28
N THR A 105 -16.34 3.79 -1.20
CA THR A 105 -15.88 3.91 -2.60
C THR A 105 -14.74 4.92 -2.78
N ARG A 106 -14.60 5.86 -1.83
CA ARG A 106 -13.53 6.85 -1.82
C ARG A 106 -13.11 7.22 -0.41
N LEU A 107 -11.79 7.30 -0.21
CA LEU A 107 -11.14 7.76 1.01
C LEU A 107 -10.00 8.71 0.64
N ASP A 108 -9.67 9.64 1.53
CA ASP A 108 -8.37 10.28 1.46
C ASP A 108 -7.28 9.39 2.07
N TYR A 109 -6.01 9.79 1.92
CA TYR A 109 -4.89 8.97 2.39
C TYR A 109 -4.83 8.86 3.92
N GLU A 110 -5.26 9.90 4.66
CA GLU A 110 -5.25 9.91 6.12
C GLU A 110 -6.34 9.00 6.67
N GLU A 111 -7.55 9.09 6.13
CA GLU A 111 -8.65 8.19 6.45
C GLU A 111 -8.29 6.73 6.20
N ALA A 112 -7.73 6.45 5.02
CA ALA A 112 -7.30 5.10 4.67
C ALA A 112 -6.18 4.60 5.59
N GLN A 113 -5.23 5.47 5.97
CA GLN A 113 -4.15 5.16 6.91
C GLN A 113 -4.70 4.78 8.28
N GLU A 114 -5.64 5.55 8.82
CA GLU A 114 -6.28 5.28 10.10
C GLU A 114 -7.04 3.94 10.09
N ILE A 115 -7.88 3.71 9.09
CA ILE A 115 -8.63 2.47 8.94
C ILE A 115 -7.69 1.27 8.80
N ALA A 116 -6.63 1.38 8.00
CA ALA A 116 -5.66 0.31 7.79
C ALA A 116 -4.84 0.01 9.05
N SER A 117 -4.49 1.04 9.82
CA SER A 117 -3.69 0.91 11.06
C SER A 117 -4.47 0.32 12.22
N THR A 118 -5.78 0.55 12.27
CA THR A 118 -6.64 0.18 13.40
C THR A 118 -7.29 -1.20 13.29
N GLY A 119 -7.10 -1.92 12.18
CA GLY A 119 -7.52 -3.32 12.11
C GLY A 119 -8.15 -3.81 10.81
N ALA A 120 -8.37 -2.95 9.82
CA ALA A 120 -8.81 -3.40 8.51
C ALA A 120 -7.68 -4.18 7.80
N LYS A 121 -7.90 -5.46 7.54
CA LYS A 121 -6.89 -6.35 6.92
C LYS A 121 -6.84 -6.25 5.39
N VAL A 122 -7.44 -5.22 4.81
CA VAL A 122 -7.63 -5.09 3.36
C VAL A 122 -6.37 -4.54 2.68
N LEU A 123 -5.70 -3.61 3.33
CA LEU A 123 -4.51 -2.93 2.82
C LEU A 123 -3.49 -2.77 3.95
N HIS A 124 -2.22 -3.01 3.65
CA HIS A 124 -1.19 -2.76 4.66
C HIS A 124 -0.89 -1.26 4.76
N PRO A 125 -0.89 -0.63 5.95
CA PRO A 125 -0.73 0.83 6.10
C PRO A 125 0.58 1.37 5.50
N ARG A 126 1.64 0.56 5.44
CA ARG A 126 2.94 0.95 4.86
C ARG A 126 2.90 1.29 3.37
N CYS A 127 1.90 0.82 2.61
CA CYS A 127 1.80 1.14 1.19
C CYS A 127 1.15 2.51 0.93
N ILE A 128 0.45 3.07 1.91
CA ILE A 128 -0.26 4.34 1.73
C ILE A 128 0.72 5.51 1.67
N HIS A 129 1.70 5.55 2.56
CA HIS A 129 2.63 6.67 2.69
C HIS A 129 3.41 7.00 1.40
N PRO A 130 4.05 6.04 0.69
CA PRO A 130 4.74 6.35 -0.57
C PRO A 130 3.81 6.93 -1.63
N CYS A 131 2.60 6.37 -1.74
CA CYS A 131 1.60 6.84 -2.69
C CYS A 131 1.07 8.23 -2.34
N ARG A 132 0.87 8.53 -1.05
CA ARG A 132 0.48 9.86 -0.56
C ARG A 132 1.50 10.91 -0.95
N GLU A 133 2.78 10.69 -0.62
CA GLU A 133 3.86 11.64 -0.91
C GLU A 133 4.03 11.87 -2.43
N ALA A 134 3.90 10.81 -3.21
CA ALA A 134 3.96 10.90 -4.66
C ALA A 134 2.65 11.35 -5.32
N ARG A 135 1.57 11.51 -4.56
CA ARG A 135 0.20 11.80 -5.05
C ARG A 135 -0.33 10.79 -6.08
N VAL A 136 0.06 9.53 -5.92
CA VAL A 136 -0.36 8.43 -6.79
C VAL A 136 -1.59 7.74 -6.20
N PRO A 137 -2.75 7.76 -6.85
CA PRO A 137 -3.96 7.12 -6.35
C PRO A 137 -3.78 5.61 -6.15
N ILE A 138 -4.36 5.06 -5.07
CA ILE A 138 -4.44 3.63 -4.82
C ILE A 138 -5.86 3.18 -5.09
N TRP A 139 -6.02 2.11 -5.87
CA TRP A 139 -7.29 1.46 -6.14
C TRP A 139 -7.28 0.06 -5.54
N ILE A 140 -8.25 -0.25 -4.70
CA ILE A 140 -8.43 -1.59 -4.15
C ILE A 140 -9.58 -2.24 -4.93
N ARG A 141 -9.32 -3.41 -5.51
CA ARG A 141 -10.23 -4.10 -6.40
C ARG A 141 -10.35 -5.59 -6.05
N ASP A 142 -11.51 -6.15 -6.35
CA ASP A 142 -11.81 -7.56 -6.12
C ASP A 142 -11.44 -8.40 -7.35
N THR A 143 -10.61 -9.42 -7.15
CA THR A 143 -10.21 -10.34 -8.23
C THR A 143 -11.36 -11.21 -8.72
N GLU A 144 -12.31 -11.55 -7.85
CA GLU A 144 -13.49 -12.35 -8.22
C GLU A 144 -14.60 -11.50 -8.85
N ARG A 145 -14.64 -10.22 -8.50
CA ARG A 145 -15.68 -9.27 -8.95
C ARG A 145 -15.06 -8.01 -9.55
N PRO A 146 -14.32 -8.11 -10.67
CA PRO A 146 -13.55 -7.01 -11.25
C PRO A 146 -14.39 -5.83 -11.74
N HIS A 147 -15.69 -6.03 -11.95
CA HIS A 147 -16.64 -4.99 -12.34
C HIS A 147 -17.11 -4.11 -11.17
N MET A 148 -16.87 -4.51 -9.92
CA MET A 148 -17.21 -3.67 -8.77
C MET A 148 -16.31 -2.43 -8.71
N ALA A 149 -16.89 -1.32 -8.23
CA ALA A 149 -16.21 -0.03 -8.14
C ALA A 149 -14.92 -0.07 -7.29
N GLY A 150 -14.92 -0.87 -6.23
CA GLY A 150 -13.80 -0.94 -5.31
C GLY A 150 -13.69 0.31 -4.42
N THR A 151 -12.51 0.50 -3.84
CA THR A 151 -12.15 1.70 -3.08
C THR A 151 -11.05 2.47 -3.77
N VAL A 152 -11.23 3.77 -3.95
CA VAL A 152 -10.20 4.70 -4.44
C VAL A 152 -9.67 5.50 -3.26
N ILE A 153 -8.36 5.54 -3.10
CA ILE A 153 -7.65 6.35 -2.12
C ILE A 153 -6.85 7.39 -2.88
N ASP A 154 -7.17 8.67 -2.70
CA ASP A 154 -6.48 9.78 -3.36
C ASP A 154 -6.44 11.01 -2.43
N HIS A 155 -5.94 12.15 -2.94
CA HIS A 155 -5.82 13.41 -2.19
C HIS A 155 -7.13 14.22 -2.10
N ARG A 156 -8.23 13.70 -2.63
CA ARG A 156 -9.51 14.40 -2.61
C ARG A 156 -10.23 14.06 -1.32
N ALA A 157 -10.31 15.02 -0.42
CA ALA A 157 -11.11 14.86 0.79
C ALA A 157 -12.54 14.43 0.44
N ALA A 158 -13.04 13.42 1.12
CA ALA A 158 -14.44 13.08 1.01
C ALA A 158 -15.28 14.20 1.65
N THR A 159 -16.26 14.65 0.92
CA THR A 159 -17.11 15.82 1.22
C THR A 159 -18.05 15.66 2.42
N LEU A 160 -18.09 14.49 3.06
CA LEU A 160 -18.98 14.21 4.18
C LEU A 160 -18.21 14.30 5.51
N ALA A 161 -18.57 15.28 6.34
CA ALA A 161 -18.18 15.31 7.74
C ALA A 161 -18.93 14.22 8.51
N GLY A 162 -18.23 13.48 9.39
CA GLY A 162 -18.83 12.46 10.23
C GLY A 162 -18.01 11.18 10.34
N VAL A 163 -18.49 10.22 11.13
CA VAL A 163 -17.86 8.92 11.29
C VAL A 163 -18.03 8.10 10.01
N LYS A 164 -16.95 7.78 9.31
CA LYS A 164 -16.96 7.00 8.06
C LYS A 164 -16.76 5.52 8.30
N ALA A 165 -15.95 5.18 9.29
CA ALA A 165 -15.63 3.79 9.60
C ALA A 165 -15.43 3.58 11.09
N ILE A 166 -15.72 2.37 11.54
CA ILE A 166 -15.44 1.89 12.88
C ILE A 166 -14.62 0.61 12.73
N SER A 167 -13.44 0.59 13.36
CA SER A 167 -12.62 -0.62 13.45
C SER A 167 -12.56 -1.11 14.89
N SER A 168 -12.43 -2.42 15.06
CA SER A 168 -12.27 -3.03 16.38
C SER A 168 -11.09 -4.00 16.38
N ARG A 169 -10.31 -3.98 17.44
CA ARG A 169 -9.22 -4.91 17.68
C ARG A 169 -9.43 -5.61 19.02
N ARG A 170 -9.46 -6.95 19.01
CA ARG A 170 -9.54 -7.75 20.22
C ARG A 170 -8.15 -8.10 20.73
N GLY A 171 -8.03 -8.37 22.03
CA GLY A 171 -6.78 -8.84 22.64
C GLY A 171 -5.72 -7.75 22.84
N ILE A 172 -6.13 -6.49 22.96
CA ILE A 172 -5.24 -5.41 23.39
C ILE A 172 -5.14 -5.45 24.90
N VAL A 173 -3.92 -5.57 25.41
CA VAL A 173 -3.60 -5.39 26.83
C VAL A 173 -2.87 -4.04 26.93
N LEU A 174 -3.41 -3.13 27.74
CA LEU A 174 -2.70 -1.92 28.14
C LEU A 174 -1.74 -2.30 29.25
N VAL A 175 -0.44 -2.11 29.02
CA VAL A 175 0.64 -2.30 30.01
C VAL A 175 1.11 -0.94 30.48
#